data_32db5bf49c873894bddc8bafc59443cf
#
_entry.id   32db5bf49c873894bddc8bafc59443cf
#
_cell.length_a   1.000
_cell.length_b   1.000
_cell.length_c   1.000
_cell.angle_alpha   90.00
_cell.angle_beta   90.00
_cell.angle_gamma   90.00
#
_symmetry.space_group_name_H-M   'P 1'
#
loop_
_entity.id
_entity.type
_entity.pdbx_description
1 polymer ?
#
loop_
_entity_poly.entity_id
_entity_poly.type
_entity_poly.pdbx_seq_one_letter_code
_entity_poly.pdbx_strand_id
1 'polypeptide(L)'
;HQEYGLPAWVGGVVLTALAVLTVVGGLNSMVDAIGAVGPVIVVLCIAIGVITLIRDGGDVGAGLDIIKNAAYEGAANGETIKSAGSNWLVSGLSYAGFVLLWFASFTAALGSNNKKKELNYGIIGGTVAVCVAIAVVMFAQISNINTPMIGSSDTFVWNADIPNLILAAKIWKPFSAIFAIIVFAGIYTTA
;
A
#
# COMPACT_ATOMS: atom_id res chain seq x y z
N HIS A 1 9.28 -4.08 11.90
CA HIS A 1 9.63 -3.80 13.29
C HIS A 1 8.57 -4.37 14.24
N GLN A 2 7.32 -4.00 14.07
CA GLN A 2 6.22 -4.42 14.97
C GLN A 2 5.99 -5.94 15.00
N GLU A 3 6.11 -6.63 13.86
CA GLU A 3 5.86 -8.08 13.77
C GLU A 3 7.07 -8.96 14.12
N TYR A 4 8.31 -8.49 13.89
CA TYR A 4 9.52 -9.32 13.98
C TYR A 4 10.50 -8.81 15.06
N GLY A 5 10.17 -7.77 15.83
CA GLY A 5 10.99 -7.24 16.91
C GLY A 5 12.35 -6.63 16.49
N LEU A 6 12.55 -6.41 15.18
CA LEU A 6 13.77 -5.79 14.67
C LEU A 6 13.80 -4.29 15.00
N PRO A 7 14.93 -3.72 15.41
CA PRO A 7 15.06 -2.27 15.58
C PRO A 7 14.76 -1.51 14.29
N ALA A 8 14.02 -0.40 14.35
CA ALA A 8 13.58 0.36 13.18
C ALA A 8 14.76 0.85 12.29
N TRP A 9 15.91 1.15 12.87
CA TRP A 9 17.10 1.59 12.15
C TRP A 9 17.69 0.52 11.22
N VAL A 10 17.49 -0.78 11.50
CA VAL A 10 18.01 -1.88 10.67
C VAL A 10 17.43 -1.82 9.26
N GLY A 11 16.12 -1.59 9.14
CA GLY A 11 15.47 -1.40 7.84
C GLY A 11 16.04 -0.22 7.06
N GLY A 12 16.28 0.90 7.73
CA GLY A 12 16.89 2.10 7.13
C GLY A 12 18.30 1.86 6.62
N VAL A 13 19.14 1.19 7.40
CA VAL A 13 20.53 0.85 6.99
C VAL A 13 20.54 -0.09 5.79
N VAL A 14 19.71 -1.13 5.80
CA VAL A 14 19.63 -2.07 4.67
C VAL A 14 19.11 -1.36 3.41
N LEU A 15 18.08 -0.53 3.55
CA LEU A 15 17.54 0.26 2.43
C LEU A 15 18.61 1.19 1.83
N THR A 16 19.31 1.93 2.68
CA THR A 16 20.37 2.85 2.25
C THR A 16 21.50 2.10 1.55
N ALA A 17 21.94 0.97 2.10
CA ALA A 17 22.98 0.15 1.48
C ALA A 17 22.56 -0.36 0.10
N LEU A 18 21.32 -0.84 -0.05
CA LEU A 18 20.77 -1.28 -1.32
C LEU A 18 20.67 -0.12 -2.33
N ALA A 19 20.20 1.05 -1.89
CA ALA A 19 20.11 2.25 -2.74
C ALA A 19 21.50 2.65 -3.27
N VAL A 20 22.52 2.70 -2.41
CA VAL A 20 23.90 2.99 -2.81
C VAL A 20 24.43 1.95 -3.81
N LEU A 21 24.22 0.67 -3.56
CA LEU A 21 24.63 -0.41 -4.47
C LEU A 21 23.97 -0.28 -5.86
N THR A 22 22.70 0.14 -5.90
CA THR A 22 21.97 0.31 -7.16
C THR A 22 22.47 1.52 -7.95
N VAL A 23 22.74 2.63 -7.27
CA VAL A 23 23.31 3.83 -7.91
C VAL A 23 24.68 3.50 -8.51
N VAL A 24 25.50 2.71 -7.82
CA VAL A 24 26.78 2.21 -8.32
C VAL A 24 26.59 1.24 -9.50
N GLY A 25 25.53 0.42 -9.47
CA GLY A 25 25.20 -0.57 -10.52
C GLY A 25 24.62 0.01 -11.81
N GLY A 26 24.24 1.30 -11.80
CA GLY A 26 23.73 2.02 -12.97
C GLY A 26 22.21 2.09 -13.11
N LEU A 27 21.73 3.11 -13.78
CA LEU A 27 20.34 3.50 -13.92
C LEU A 27 19.45 2.42 -14.57
N ASN A 28 19.98 1.65 -15.50
CA ASN A 28 19.21 0.62 -16.22
C ASN A 28 18.75 -0.54 -15.31
N SER A 29 19.61 -0.99 -14.40
CA SER A 29 19.25 -2.02 -13.43
C SER A 29 18.13 -1.59 -12.48
N MET A 30 18.08 -0.28 -12.18
CA MET A 30 17.06 0.31 -11.32
C MET A 30 15.70 0.33 -12.03
N VAL A 31 15.65 0.74 -13.28
CA VAL A 31 14.42 0.80 -14.10
C VAL A 31 13.84 -0.60 -14.30
N ASP A 32 14.69 -1.60 -14.56
CA ASP A 32 14.25 -3.00 -14.72
C ASP A 32 13.68 -3.55 -13.40
N ALA A 33 14.30 -3.26 -12.27
CA ALA A 33 13.82 -3.69 -10.95
C ALA A 33 12.46 -3.04 -10.62
N ILE A 34 12.29 -1.74 -10.86
CA ILE A 34 11.02 -1.03 -10.65
C ILE A 34 9.93 -1.61 -11.55
N GLY A 35 10.23 -1.87 -12.82
CA GLY A 35 9.30 -2.43 -13.79
C GLY A 35 8.82 -3.83 -13.40
N ALA A 36 9.64 -4.63 -12.74
CA ALA A 36 9.29 -5.96 -12.29
C ALA A 36 8.50 -5.98 -10.97
N VAL A 37 8.89 -5.15 -10.00
CA VAL A 37 8.31 -5.17 -8.63
C VAL A 37 6.92 -4.54 -8.61
N GLY A 38 6.68 -3.47 -9.36
CA GLY A 38 5.40 -2.75 -9.37
C GLY A 38 4.18 -3.63 -9.66
N PRO A 39 4.13 -4.34 -10.79
CA PRO A 39 3.03 -5.25 -11.12
C PRO A 39 2.81 -6.35 -10.07
N VAL A 40 3.89 -6.89 -9.49
CA VAL A 40 3.81 -7.92 -8.45
C VAL A 40 3.12 -7.39 -7.20
N ILE A 41 3.45 -6.17 -6.76
CA ILE A 41 2.78 -5.52 -5.61
C ILE A 41 1.28 -5.36 -5.88
N VAL A 42 0.91 -4.86 -7.06
CA VAL A 42 -0.50 -4.64 -7.42
C VAL A 42 -1.28 -5.96 -7.39
N VAL A 43 -0.73 -7.02 -8.01
CA VAL A 43 -1.37 -8.35 -8.02
C VAL A 43 -1.52 -8.91 -6.61
N LEU A 44 -0.49 -8.78 -5.77
CA LEU A 44 -0.55 -9.26 -4.39
C LEU A 44 -1.54 -8.46 -3.54
N CYS A 45 -1.60 -7.15 -3.70
CA CYS A 45 -2.59 -6.31 -3.01
C CYS A 45 -4.02 -6.72 -3.41
N ILE A 46 -4.28 -6.93 -4.70
CA ILE A 46 -5.58 -7.42 -5.17
C ILE A 46 -5.87 -8.80 -4.59
N ALA A 47 -4.91 -9.72 -4.61
CA ALA A 47 -5.08 -11.07 -4.08
C ALA A 47 -5.41 -11.04 -2.58
N ILE A 48 -4.67 -10.28 -1.77
CA ILE A 48 -4.94 -10.11 -0.33
C ILE A 48 -6.36 -9.55 -0.14
N GLY A 49 -6.72 -8.49 -0.84
CA GLY A 49 -8.03 -7.87 -0.72
C GLY A 49 -9.17 -8.81 -1.10
N VAL A 50 -9.07 -9.50 -2.24
CA VAL A 50 -10.10 -10.44 -2.72
C VAL A 50 -10.23 -11.64 -1.78
N ILE A 51 -9.12 -12.26 -1.37
CA ILE A 51 -9.15 -13.41 -0.47
C ILE A 51 -9.77 -13.03 0.87
N THR A 52 -9.40 -11.86 1.41
CA THR A 52 -9.96 -11.34 2.67
C THR A 52 -11.47 -11.12 2.56
N LEU A 53 -11.92 -10.46 1.50
CA LEU A 53 -13.35 -10.20 1.27
C LEU A 53 -14.17 -11.49 1.12
N ILE A 54 -13.66 -12.49 0.40
CA ILE A 54 -14.34 -13.78 0.22
C ILE A 54 -14.37 -14.57 1.52
N ARG A 55 -13.25 -14.62 2.24
CA ARG A 55 -13.09 -15.45 3.44
C ARG A 55 -13.86 -14.92 4.64
N ASP A 56 -13.88 -13.60 4.81
CA ASP A 56 -14.46 -12.94 5.99
C ASP A 56 -15.89 -12.45 5.75
N GLY A 57 -16.49 -12.76 4.59
CA GLY A 57 -17.86 -12.37 4.25
C GLY A 57 -18.05 -10.90 3.92
N GLY A 58 -16.98 -10.10 3.91
CA GLY A 58 -16.92 -8.76 3.33
C GLY A 58 -17.95 -7.74 3.81
N ASP A 59 -18.30 -7.71 5.10
CA ASP A 59 -19.29 -6.74 5.63
C ASP A 59 -18.69 -5.33 5.71
N VAL A 60 -18.68 -4.67 4.55
CA VAL A 60 -18.24 -3.28 4.41
C VAL A 60 -19.19 -2.33 5.14
N GLY A 61 -20.49 -2.70 5.27
CA GLY A 61 -21.48 -1.90 5.97
C GLY A 61 -21.16 -1.77 7.45
N ALA A 62 -20.89 -2.87 8.13
CA ALA A 62 -20.46 -2.86 9.53
C ALA A 62 -19.17 -2.06 9.74
N GLY A 63 -18.19 -2.20 8.84
CA GLY A 63 -16.97 -1.40 8.89
C GLY A 63 -17.21 0.10 8.74
N LEU A 64 -18.12 0.50 7.85
CA LEU A 64 -18.49 1.91 7.69
C LEU A 64 -19.21 2.45 8.92
N ASP A 65 -20.02 1.64 9.59
CA ASP A 65 -20.69 2.05 10.83
C ASP A 65 -19.70 2.24 12.00
N ILE A 66 -18.66 1.41 12.07
CA ILE A 66 -17.53 1.62 13.00
C ILE A 66 -16.84 2.96 12.73
N ILE A 67 -16.57 3.29 11.47
CA ILE A 67 -15.95 4.57 11.08
C ILE A 67 -16.84 5.75 11.45
N LYS A 68 -18.14 5.68 11.12
CA LYS A 68 -19.10 6.77 11.42
C LYS A 68 -19.25 7.04 12.90
N ASN A 69 -19.25 5.99 13.71
CA ASN A 69 -19.45 6.09 15.15
C ASN A 69 -18.15 6.20 15.93
N ALA A 70 -17.01 6.23 15.26
CA ALA A 70 -15.66 6.20 15.84
C ALA A 70 -15.47 5.05 16.85
N ALA A 71 -16.09 3.89 16.57
CA ALA A 71 -16.10 2.72 17.45
C ALA A 71 -14.87 1.81 17.18
N TYR A 72 -13.67 2.41 17.21
CA TYR A 72 -12.44 1.69 16.97
C TYR A 72 -12.00 0.90 18.21
N GLU A 73 -11.70 -0.38 18.05
CA GLU A 73 -11.16 -1.19 19.13
C GLU A 73 -9.74 -0.74 19.51
N GLY A 74 -9.46 -0.69 20.80
CA GLY A 74 -8.17 -0.26 21.35
C GLY A 74 -7.91 1.25 21.26
N ALA A 75 -8.85 2.04 20.72
CA ALA A 75 -8.69 3.48 20.66
C ALA A 75 -8.70 4.11 22.08
N ALA A 76 -7.70 4.93 22.37
CA ALA A 76 -7.77 5.81 23.53
C ALA A 76 -8.88 6.87 23.28
N ASN A 77 -9.40 7.48 24.37
CA ASN A 77 -10.48 8.48 24.26
C ASN A 77 -10.13 9.59 23.24
N GLY A 78 -10.87 9.61 22.12
CA GLY A 78 -10.72 10.61 21.07
C GLY A 78 -9.73 10.24 19.95
N GLU A 79 -9.12 9.07 19.97
CA GLU A 79 -8.35 8.59 18.82
C GLU A 79 -9.26 8.24 17.65
N THR A 80 -8.89 8.73 16.48
CA THR A 80 -9.59 8.48 15.22
C THR A 80 -8.59 8.24 14.10
N ILE A 81 -9.06 7.69 12.97
CA ILE A 81 -8.24 7.59 11.75
C ILE A 81 -7.76 8.99 11.36
N LYS A 82 -6.45 9.14 11.14
CA LYS A 82 -5.85 10.39 10.70
C LYS A 82 -6.40 10.77 9.31
N SER A 83 -7.08 11.90 9.22
CA SER A 83 -7.59 12.44 7.97
C SER A 83 -6.53 13.30 7.29
N ALA A 84 -6.34 13.13 5.97
CA ALA A 84 -5.46 13.98 5.17
C ALA A 84 -6.07 15.35 4.83
N GLY A 85 -7.33 15.59 5.17
CA GLY A 85 -8.03 16.85 4.90
C GLY A 85 -9.33 16.97 5.68
N SER A 86 -9.95 18.15 5.62
CA SER A 86 -11.19 18.47 6.36
C SER A 86 -12.43 17.69 5.88
N ASN A 87 -12.38 17.15 4.66
CA ASN A 87 -13.43 16.31 4.10
C ASN A 87 -12.85 15.38 3.01
N TRP A 88 -13.66 14.44 2.55
CA TRP A 88 -13.25 13.42 1.55
C TRP A 88 -12.74 14.05 0.23
N LEU A 89 -13.33 15.17 -0.20
CA LEU A 89 -12.94 15.85 -1.44
C LEU A 89 -11.54 16.48 -1.30
N VAL A 90 -11.30 17.20 -0.20
CA VAL A 90 -9.99 17.81 0.08
C VAL A 90 -8.93 16.74 0.25
N SER A 91 -9.22 15.64 0.94
CA SER A 91 -8.31 14.51 1.08
C SER A 91 -7.97 13.88 -0.27
N GLY A 92 -8.99 13.68 -1.13
CA GLY A 92 -8.80 13.15 -2.48
C GLY A 92 -7.98 14.08 -3.38
N LEU A 93 -8.24 15.38 -3.35
CA LEU A 93 -7.47 16.38 -4.12
C LEU A 93 -6.02 16.49 -3.62
N SER A 94 -5.78 16.44 -2.32
CA SER A 94 -4.43 16.44 -1.75
C SER A 94 -3.64 15.23 -2.22
N TYR A 95 -4.25 14.04 -2.21
CA TYR A 95 -3.64 12.82 -2.72
C TYR A 95 -3.38 12.89 -4.24
N ALA A 96 -4.36 13.35 -5.02
CA ALA A 96 -4.21 13.54 -6.46
C ALA A 96 -3.08 14.52 -6.80
N GLY A 97 -2.98 15.65 -6.07
CA GLY A 97 -1.89 16.61 -6.25
C GLY A 97 -0.53 16.01 -5.97
N PHE A 98 -0.39 15.25 -4.90
CA PHE A 98 0.84 14.54 -4.57
C PHE A 98 1.24 13.55 -5.66
N VAL A 99 0.29 12.73 -6.13
CA VAL A 99 0.53 11.75 -7.21
C VAL A 99 0.92 12.43 -8.50
N LEU A 100 0.24 13.53 -8.89
CA LEU A 100 0.56 14.28 -10.11
C LEU A 100 1.99 14.83 -10.10
N LEU A 101 2.46 15.38 -8.97
CA LEU A 101 3.83 15.87 -8.84
C LEU A 101 4.88 14.77 -9.08
N TRP A 102 4.65 13.58 -8.53
CA TRP A 102 5.54 12.44 -8.71
C TRP A 102 5.51 11.87 -10.12
N PHE A 103 4.33 11.72 -10.71
CA PHE A 103 4.18 11.07 -12.01
C PHE A 103 4.38 12.00 -13.21
N ALA A 104 4.35 13.32 -13.05
CA ALA A 104 4.46 14.23 -14.17
C ALA A 104 5.78 14.09 -14.93
N SER A 105 6.91 14.04 -14.21
CA SER A 105 8.23 13.88 -14.81
C SER A 105 8.41 12.49 -15.44
N PHE A 106 7.93 11.44 -14.77
CA PHE A 106 7.97 10.07 -15.28
C PHE A 106 7.14 9.91 -16.56
N THR A 107 5.92 10.45 -16.58
CA THR A 107 5.03 10.39 -17.76
C THR A 107 5.59 11.19 -18.92
N ALA A 108 6.24 12.33 -18.66
CA ALA A 108 6.91 13.12 -19.68
C ALA A 108 8.10 12.37 -20.31
N ALA A 109 8.90 11.68 -19.48
CA ALA A 109 10.00 10.85 -19.94
C ALA A 109 9.51 9.66 -20.78
N LEU A 110 8.46 8.98 -20.37
CA LEU A 110 7.82 7.91 -21.14
C LEU A 110 7.27 8.43 -22.48
N GLY A 111 6.67 9.63 -22.48
CA GLY A 111 6.10 10.25 -23.68
C GLY A 111 7.12 10.60 -24.75
N SER A 112 8.38 10.89 -24.37
CA SER A 112 9.45 11.17 -25.32
C SER A 112 9.97 9.94 -26.07
N ASN A 113 9.82 8.73 -25.48
CA ASN A 113 10.42 7.50 -26.00
C ASN A 113 9.42 6.49 -26.59
N ASN A 114 8.11 6.73 -26.45
CA ASN A 114 7.09 5.80 -26.87
C ASN A 114 6.09 6.42 -27.85
N LYS A 115 5.45 5.58 -28.68
CA LYS A 115 4.38 6.03 -29.57
C LYS A 115 3.18 6.48 -28.76
N LYS A 116 2.58 7.61 -29.12
CA LYS A 116 1.41 8.21 -28.44
C LYS A 116 0.27 7.21 -28.17
N LYS A 117 0.01 6.30 -29.10
CA LYS A 117 -1.05 5.29 -28.96
C LYS A 117 -0.73 4.28 -27.85
N GLU A 118 0.50 3.77 -27.82
CA GLU A 118 0.97 2.80 -26.83
C GLU A 118 1.01 3.44 -25.43
N LEU A 119 1.48 4.68 -25.35
CA LEU A 119 1.50 5.46 -24.11
C LEU A 119 0.08 5.65 -23.55
N ASN A 120 -0.89 6.04 -24.38
CA ASN A 120 -2.28 6.24 -23.93
C ASN A 120 -2.91 4.95 -23.41
N TYR A 121 -2.74 3.84 -24.12
CA TYR A 121 -3.26 2.54 -23.63
C TYR A 121 -2.58 2.09 -22.33
N GLY A 122 -1.27 2.29 -22.20
CA GLY A 122 -0.53 1.99 -20.98
C GLY A 122 -1.01 2.83 -19.79
N ILE A 123 -1.18 4.15 -19.98
CA ILE A 123 -1.66 5.04 -18.91
C ILE A 123 -3.10 4.68 -18.51
N ILE A 124 -4.02 4.52 -19.46
CA ILE A 124 -5.41 4.18 -19.16
C ILE A 124 -5.50 2.81 -18.46
N GLY A 125 -4.85 1.79 -19.04
CA GLY A 125 -4.86 0.43 -18.47
C GLY A 125 -4.24 0.38 -17.08
N GLY A 126 -3.11 1.02 -16.90
CA GLY A 126 -2.43 1.12 -15.59
C GLY A 126 -3.29 1.85 -14.55
N THR A 127 -3.90 2.98 -14.94
CA THR A 127 -4.79 3.73 -14.05
C THR A 127 -5.99 2.90 -13.61
N VAL A 128 -6.65 2.21 -14.54
CA VAL A 128 -7.80 1.35 -14.23
C VAL A 128 -7.37 0.21 -13.30
N ALA A 129 -6.25 -0.46 -13.58
CA ALA A 129 -5.74 -1.54 -12.74
C ALA A 129 -5.45 -1.08 -11.31
N VAL A 130 -4.79 0.07 -11.15
CA VAL A 130 -4.49 0.66 -9.83
C VAL A 130 -5.75 1.09 -9.11
N CYS A 131 -6.72 1.70 -9.79
CA CYS A 131 -8.01 2.08 -9.19
C CYS A 131 -8.78 0.85 -8.67
N VAL A 132 -8.81 -0.24 -9.44
CA VAL A 132 -9.43 -1.50 -9.01
C VAL A 132 -8.69 -2.08 -7.80
N ALA A 133 -7.35 -2.10 -7.82
CA ALA A 133 -6.55 -2.58 -6.70
C ALA A 133 -6.83 -1.78 -5.41
N ILE A 134 -6.84 -0.44 -5.51
CA ILE A 134 -7.13 0.44 -4.38
C ILE A 134 -8.54 0.18 -3.84
N ALA A 135 -9.55 0.07 -4.71
CA ALA A 135 -10.93 -0.17 -4.28
C ALA A 135 -11.07 -1.51 -3.55
N VAL A 136 -10.51 -2.58 -4.08
CA VAL A 136 -10.55 -3.92 -3.47
C VAL A 136 -9.85 -3.92 -2.10
N VAL A 137 -8.67 -3.33 -2.02
CA VAL A 137 -7.91 -3.22 -0.78
C VAL A 137 -8.65 -2.38 0.26
N MET A 138 -9.21 -1.24 -0.16
CA MET A 138 -9.98 -0.35 0.73
C MET A 138 -11.20 -1.08 1.32
N PHE A 139 -11.97 -1.79 0.50
CA PHE A 139 -13.11 -2.56 0.99
C PHE A 139 -12.69 -3.68 1.96
N ALA A 140 -11.58 -4.37 1.69
CA ALA A 140 -11.04 -5.38 2.60
C ALA A 140 -10.58 -4.78 3.93
N GLN A 141 -9.97 -3.61 3.93
CA GLN A 141 -9.56 -2.90 5.15
C GLN A 141 -10.77 -2.39 5.95
N ILE A 142 -11.78 -1.82 5.27
CA ILE A 142 -13.00 -1.34 5.93
C ILE A 142 -13.74 -2.50 6.60
N SER A 143 -13.93 -3.62 5.91
CA SER A 143 -14.61 -4.79 6.47
C SER A 143 -13.83 -5.45 7.62
N ASN A 144 -12.55 -5.17 7.76
CA ASN A 144 -11.66 -5.74 8.79
C ASN A 144 -11.04 -4.67 9.70
N ILE A 145 -11.67 -3.51 9.84
CA ILE A 145 -11.08 -2.32 10.46
C ILE A 145 -10.58 -2.54 11.90
N ASN A 146 -11.31 -3.32 12.69
CA ASN A 146 -10.97 -3.68 14.06
C ASN A 146 -10.21 -5.02 14.19
N THR A 147 -9.68 -5.56 13.08
CA THR A 147 -8.87 -6.79 13.16
C THR A 147 -7.53 -6.47 13.82
N PRO A 148 -7.17 -7.16 14.93
CA PRO A 148 -5.90 -6.95 15.62
C PRO A 148 -4.74 -7.57 14.84
N MET A 149 -3.55 -7.01 15.03
CA MET A 149 -2.30 -7.60 14.55
C MET A 149 -1.94 -8.84 15.38
N ILE A 150 -1.51 -9.90 14.73
CA ILE A 150 -1.10 -11.11 15.41
C ILE A 150 0.12 -10.82 16.30
N GLY A 151 -0.06 -11.02 17.62
CA GLY A 151 1.01 -10.78 18.61
C GLY A 151 1.09 -9.36 19.16
N SER A 152 0.14 -8.48 18.82
CA SER A 152 -0.02 -7.15 19.42
C SER A 152 -1.45 -6.96 19.91
N SER A 153 -1.61 -6.38 21.11
CA SER A 153 -2.92 -6.03 21.68
C SER A 153 -3.38 -4.63 21.26
N ASP A 154 -2.47 -3.80 20.78
CA ASP A 154 -2.71 -2.36 20.60
C ASP A 154 -2.65 -1.91 19.14
N THR A 155 -2.33 -2.85 18.22
CA THR A 155 -2.25 -2.56 16.78
C THR A 155 -3.38 -3.26 16.03
N PHE A 156 -4.22 -2.48 15.39
CA PHE A 156 -5.36 -2.92 14.58
C PHE A 156 -5.21 -2.42 13.14
N VAL A 157 -6.04 -2.90 12.22
CA VAL A 157 -6.03 -2.43 10.82
C VAL A 157 -6.18 -0.91 10.73
N TRP A 158 -7.00 -0.29 11.60
CA TRP A 158 -7.27 1.15 11.56
C TRP A 158 -6.07 2.03 11.97
N ASN A 159 -5.16 1.55 12.83
CA ASN A 159 -4.00 2.32 13.34
C ASN A 159 -2.65 1.76 12.90
N ALA A 160 -2.63 0.70 12.06
CA ALA A 160 -1.40 0.09 11.59
C ALA A 160 -0.71 0.96 10.52
N ASP A 161 0.62 0.98 10.52
CA ASP A 161 1.42 1.64 9.47
C ASP A 161 1.22 0.96 8.10
N ILE A 162 1.07 -0.36 8.09
CA ILE A 162 0.84 -1.16 6.89
C ILE A 162 -0.35 -2.11 7.12
N PRO A 163 -1.60 -1.66 6.96
CA PRO A 163 -2.79 -2.46 7.24
C PRO A 163 -2.85 -3.79 6.48
N ASN A 164 -2.37 -3.80 5.24
CA ASN A 164 -2.35 -5.01 4.40
C ASN A 164 -1.45 -6.13 4.96
N LEU A 165 -0.48 -5.80 5.81
CA LEU A 165 0.35 -6.79 6.47
C LEU A 165 -0.47 -7.61 7.46
N ILE A 166 -1.39 -6.96 8.20
CA ILE A 166 -2.33 -7.62 9.12
C ILE A 166 -3.27 -8.55 8.34
N LEU A 167 -3.83 -8.07 7.22
CA LEU A 167 -4.70 -8.88 6.37
C LEU A 167 -3.96 -10.09 5.77
N ALA A 168 -2.73 -9.90 5.31
CA ALA A 168 -1.88 -10.99 4.81
C ALA A 168 -1.60 -12.03 5.90
N ALA A 169 -1.28 -11.60 7.12
CA ALA A 169 -1.03 -12.47 8.27
C ALA A 169 -2.31 -13.24 8.69
N LYS A 170 -3.47 -12.61 8.60
CA LYS A 170 -4.78 -13.23 8.85
C LYS A 170 -5.10 -14.34 7.85
N ILE A 171 -4.70 -14.16 6.58
CA ILE A 171 -4.87 -15.20 5.56
C ILE A 171 -3.95 -16.39 5.85
N TRP A 172 -2.67 -16.12 6.01
CA TRP A 172 -1.65 -17.12 6.31
C TRP A 172 -0.37 -16.43 6.82
N LYS A 173 0.07 -16.78 8.03
CA LYS A 173 1.19 -16.09 8.69
C LYS A 173 2.47 -15.99 7.85
N PRO A 174 2.96 -17.04 7.14
CA PRO A 174 4.11 -16.91 6.24
C PRO A 174 3.89 -15.95 5.06
N PHE A 175 2.64 -15.73 4.65
CA PHE A 175 2.33 -14.80 3.56
C PHE A 175 2.61 -13.35 3.93
N SER A 176 2.46 -12.97 5.21
CA SER A 176 2.83 -11.63 5.66
C SER A 176 4.33 -11.37 5.51
N ALA A 177 5.18 -12.38 5.74
CA ALA A 177 6.63 -12.25 5.56
C ALA A 177 7.00 -12.03 4.08
N ILE A 178 6.39 -12.79 3.16
CA ILE A 178 6.58 -12.61 1.72
C ILE A 178 6.12 -11.22 1.30
N PHE A 179 4.93 -10.80 1.76
CA PHE A 179 4.38 -9.49 1.48
C PHE A 179 5.27 -8.37 2.03
N ALA A 180 5.80 -8.51 3.25
CA ALA A 180 6.72 -7.54 3.85
C ALA A 180 8.00 -7.35 3.01
N ILE A 181 8.59 -8.44 2.50
CA ILE A 181 9.76 -8.37 1.62
C ILE A 181 9.44 -7.62 0.33
N ILE A 182 8.27 -7.88 -0.26
CA ILE A 182 7.86 -7.24 -1.51
C ILE A 182 7.53 -5.76 -1.29
N VAL A 183 6.88 -5.41 -0.19
CA VAL A 183 6.66 -4.00 0.20
C VAL A 183 7.99 -3.29 0.43
N PHE A 184 8.94 -3.94 1.11
CA PHE A 184 10.29 -3.41 1.29
C PHE A 184 10.98 -3.16 -0.06
N ALA A 185 10.89 -4.11 -1.01
CA ALA A 185 11.40 -3.94 -2.37
C ALA A 185 10.71 -2.78 -3.09
N GLY A 186 9.38 -2.60 -2.89
CA GLY A 186 8.63 -1.45 -3.42
C GLY A 186 9.12 -0.12 -2.86
N ILE A 187 9.33 -0.01 -1.55
CA ILE A 187 9.91 1.19 -0.92
C ILE A 187 11.31 1.46 -1.47
N TYR A 188 12.12 0.42 -1.61
CA TYR A 188 13.46 0.52 -2.20
C TYR A 188 13.43 1.09 -3.62
N THR A 189 12.46 0.72 -4.46
CA THR A 189 12.35 1.23 -5.83
C THR A 189 11.89 2.69 -5.91
N THR A 190 11.40 3.27 -4.80
CA THR A 190 10.95 4.67 -4.71
C THR A 190 11.91 5.57 -3.94
N ALA A 191 12.92 5.03 -3.32
CA ALA A 191 13.95 5.75 -2.57
C ALA A 191 15.10 6.16 -3.51
#